data_dcdd10d5650d9fed9b579062b5fe2e22
#
_entry.id   dcdd10d5650d9fed9b579062b5fe2e22
#
_cell.length_a   1.000
_cell.length_b   1.000
_cell.length_c   1.000
_cell.angle_alpha   90.00
_cell.angle_beta   90.00
_cell.angle_gamma   90.00
#
_symmetry.space_group_name_H-M   'P 1'
#
loop_
_entity.id
_entity.type
_entity.pdbx_description
1 polymer ?
#
loop_
_entity_poly.entity_id
_entity_poly.type
_entity_poly.pdbx_seq_one_letter_code
_entity_poly.pdbx_strand_id
1 'polypeptide(L)'
;MAHVLVLGGGLAGLASAAALGSSGHRVTVLEARPFLGGRATSYPVPGPVPGNASATVIDNCQHILLKCCVNLLDFYHRLGVAGQIHFHKEFYFIEPGGRTSVMRAGILPKPLHFTESFASLKFLSLADKLTIGRALLAIQLERHSRRDLDSITMLDWLREKGQTPRAIQRFWRQILVSAINEELDRMAASHGFQVFYLGFLAASDSYQMGVPAVPLGDLYAPDAWSTVPNVEIRFRTPVTAIRFESGRVDGIETAAETIQADHYISALPFEKLAPLAPELGIDYSPFTHSPITGVHLWFDRPVTDLPHGTLLDRTVHWFFNKEGGRYIQLVISASRSLTEMPRADVIELALRELREFLPAARDAQLVQAHVVKEVRATFSAATGLELLRPEARTRFANFTLAGDWTRSGWPATMEGAVRSGYKAAEAAAEALGQPDHYLLPDIA
;
A
#
# COMPACT_ATOMS: atom_id res chain seq x y z
N MET A 1 -11.31 12.74 -29.92
CA MET A 1 -10.45 11.93 -29.02
C MET A 1 -9.41 12.89 -28.46
N ALA A 2 -9.52 13.23 -27.19
CA ALA A 2 -8.57 14.14 -26.55
C ALA A 2 -7.27 13.40 -26.17
N HIS A 3 -6.16 14.14 -26.13
CA HIS A 3 -4.87 13.63 -25.68
C HIS A 3 -4.63 14.01 -24.22
N VAL A 4 -4.41 13.02 -23.36
CA VAL A 4 -4.06 13.22 -21.95
C VAL A 4 -2.64 12.75 -21.71
N LEU A 5 -1.83 13.60 -21.08
CA LEU A 5 -0.46 13.28 -20.69
C LEU A 5 -0.40 13.02 -19.19
N VAL A 6 0.07 11.83 -18.81
CA VAL A 6 0.19 11.39 -17.42
C VAL A 6 1.66 11.40 -17.02
N LEU A 7 2.01 12.12 -15.96
CA LEU A 7 3.37 12.29 -15.45
C LEU A 7 3.59 11.33 -14.29
N GLY A 8 4.29 10.21 -14.53
CA GLY A 8 4.63 9.18 -13.57
C GLY A 8 3.86 7.87 -13.77
N GLY A 9 4.59 6.77 -13.91
CA GLY A 9 4.10 5.39 -14.09
C GLY A 9 3.95 4.61 -12.78
N GLY A 10 3.64 5.29 -11.67
CA GLY A 10 3.19 4.66 -10.43
C GLY A 10 1.71 4.28 -10.48
N LEU A 11 1.19 3.55 -9.48
CA LEU A 11 -0.20 3.04 -9.47
C LEU A 11 -1.24 4.14 -9.74
N ALA A 12 -1.07 5.33 -9.22
CA ALA A 12 -1.99 6.45 -9.46
C ALA A 12 -2.04 6.86 -10.94
N GLY A 13 -0.86 7.01 -11.56
CA GLY A 13 -0.77 7.35 -12.99
C GLY A 13 -1.26 6.22 -13.88
N LEU A 14 -0.91 4.97 -13.56
CA LEU A 14 -1.38 3.80 -14.29
C LEU A 14 -2.90 3.63 -14.19
N ALA A 15 -3.49 3.86 -13.02
CA ALA A 15 -4.94 3.79 -12.84
C ALA A 15 -5.66 4.87 -13.65
N SER A 16 -5.16 6.11 -13.63
CA SER A 16 -5.74 7.17 -14.47
C SER A 16 -5.62 6.89 -15.97
N ALA A 17 -4.48 6.33 -16.39
CA ALA A 17 -4.26 5.94 -17.78
C ALA A 17 -5.19 4.80 -18.22
N ALA A 18 -5.38 3.77 -17.36
CA ALA A 18 -6.29 2.67 -17.66
C ALA A 18 -7.74 3.14 -17.76
N ALA A 19 -8.18 4.01 -16.84
CA ALA A 19 -9.53 4.58 -16.85
C ALA A 19 -9.80 5.37 -18.14
N LEU A 20 -8.97 6.34 -18.44
CA LEU A 20 -9.14 7.21 -19.61
C LEU A 20 -8.95 6.47 -20.94
N GLY A 21 -7.97 5.55 -21.01
CA GLY A 21 -7.75 4.74 -22.21
C GLY A 21 -8.94 3.85 -22.52
N SER A 22 -9.55 3.24 -21.48
CA SER A 22 -10.78 2.42 -21.64
C SER A 22 -11.99 3.25 -22.12
N SER A 23 -12.03 4.55 -21.80
CA SER A 23 -13.09 5.48 -22.24
C SER A 23 -12.78 6.15 -23.58
N GLY A 24 -11.75 5.72 -24.30
CA GLY A 24 -11.44 6.15 -25.65
C GLY A 24 -10.59 7.41 -25.78
N HIS A 25 -10.01 7.92 -24.71
CA HIS A 25 -9.01 8.99 -24.78
C HIS A 25 -7.64 8.43 -25.21
N ARG A 26 -6.87 9.23 -25.95
CA ARG A 26 -5.46 8.93 -26.18
C ARG A 26 -4.66 9.32 -24.95
N VAL A 27 -3.95 8.38 -24.36
CA VAL A 27 -3.16 8.62 -23.13
C VAL A 27 -1.70 8.33 -23.39
N THR A 28 -0.82 9.23 -23.00
CA THR A 28 0.63 9.00 -22.97
C THR A 28 1.11 9.08 -21.51
N VAL A 29 1.75 8.02 -21.03
CA VAL A 29 2.35 7.97 -19.68
C VAL A 29 3.85 8.20 -19.81
N LEU A 30 4.39 9.19 -19.09
CA LEU A 30 5.82 9.43 -18.99
C LEU A 30 6.38 8.81 -17.70
N GLU A 31 7.28 7.85 -17.81
CA GLU A 31 7.95 7.23 -16.67
C GLU A 31 9.48 7.41 -16.78
N ALA A 32 10.08 7.92 -15.70
CA ALA A 32 11.51 8.18 -15.65
C ALA A 32 12.36 6.92 -15.59
N ARG A 33 11.81 5.84 -15.03
CA ARG A 33 12.48 4.55 -14.87
C ARG A 33 12.24 3.64 -16.07
N PRO A 34 13.00 2.53 -16.21
CA PRO A 34 12.75 1.53 -17.26
C PRO A 34 11.65 0.52 -16.89
N PHE A 35 10.87 0.77 -15.84
CA PHE A 35 9.82 -0.12 -15.33
C PHE A 35 8.69 0.68 -14.67
N LEU A 36 7.52 0.06 -14.55
CA LEU A 36 6.31 0.63 -13.97
C LEU A 36 6.13 0.29 -12.47
N GLY A 37 5.09 0.85 -11.88
CA GLY A 37 4.66 0.54 -10.51
C GLY A 37 5.15 1.54 -9.46
N GLY A 38 6.17 2.34 -9.77
CA GLY A 38 6.67 3.35 -8.84
C GLY A 38 7.24 2.75 -7.55
N ARG A 39 6.52 2.92 -6.42
CA ARG A 39 6.88 2.35 -5.11
C ARG A 39 6.37 0.92 -4.92
N ALA A 40 5.51 0.42 -5.79
CA ALA A 40 5.01 -0.95 -5.81
C ALA A 40 5.62 -1.68 -7.02
N THR A 41 6.84 -2.17 -6.89
CA THR A 41 7.64 -2.69 -8.01
C THR A 41 8.50 -3.88 -7.63
N SER A 42 9.00 -4.56 -8.66
CA SER A 42 9.94 -5.67 -8.55
C SER A 42 11.23 -5.36 -9.31
N TYR A 43 12.32 -5.96 -8.91
CA TYR A 43 13.60 -5.82 -9.62
C TYR A 43 14.50 -7.05 -9.42
N PRO A 44 15.44 -7.30 -10.36
CA PRO A 44 16.35 -8.43 -10.26
C PRO A 44 17.43 -8.17 -9.19
N VAL A 45 17.74 -9.22 -8.43
CA VAL A 45 18.91 -9.30 -7.54
C VAL A 45 19.73 -10.53 -7.92
N PRO A 46 21.03 -10.62 -7.55
CA PRO A 46 21.80 -11.85 -7.73
C PRO A 46 21.08 -13.06 -7.13
N GLY A 47 21.03 -14.16 -7.85
CA GLY A 47 20.39 -15.40 -7.38
C GLY A 47 21.14 -16.07 -6.22
N PRO A 48 20.47 -16.93 -5.42
CA PRO A 48 21.04 -17.56 -4.23
C PRO A 48 22.03 -18.69 -4.54
N VAL A 49 22.16 -19.14 -5.78
CA VAL A 49 23.07 -20.24 -6.15
C VAL A 49 24.41 -19.66 -6.61
N PRO A 50 25.53 -19.92 -5.90
CA PRO A 50 26.84 -19.48 -6.31
C PRO A 50 27.20 -20.04 -7.70
N GLY A 51 27.66 -19.16 -8.60
CA GLY A 51 28.04 -19.56 -9.96
C GLY A 51 26.88 -19.65 -10.97
N ASN A 52 25.63 -19.54 -10.54
CA ASN A 52 24.50 -19.40 -11.44
C ASN A 52 24.23 -17.89 -11.68
N ALA A 53 24.46 -17.40 -12.88
CA ALA A 53 24.25 -16.02 -13.28
C ALA A 53 22.76 -15.62 -13.37
N SER A 54 21.82 -16.53 -13.06
CA SER A 54 20.39 -16.21 -13.07
C SER A 54 20.03 -15.26 -11.95
N ALA A 55 19.50 -14.09 -12.32
CA ALA A 55 18.94 -13.15 -11.37
C ALA A 55 17.62 -13.69 -10.80
N THR A 56 17.41 -13.49 -9.49
CA THR A 56 16.11 -13.71 -8.86
C THR A 56 15.37 -12.37 -8.81
N VAL A 57 14.10 -12.36 -9.24
CA VAL A 57 13.27 -11.16 -9.12
C VAL A 57 12.66 -11.11 -7.72
N ILE A 58 12.81 -9.97 -7.05
CA ILE A 58 12.19 -9.72 -5.75
C ILE A 58 11.27 -8.50 -5.85
N ASP A 59 10.22 -8.49 -5.04
CA ASP A 59 9.45 -7.28 -4.80
C ASP A 59 10.21 -6.37 -3.83
N ASN A 60 10.16 -5.05 -4.02
CA ASN A 60 10.82 -4.12 -3.11
C ASN A 60 10.32 -4.26 -1.66
N CYS A 61 9.07 -4.67 -1.49
CA CYS A 61 8.47 -5.12 -0.25
C CYS A 61 7.32 -6.07 -0.59
N GLN A 62 6.82 -6.87 0.37
CA GLN A 62 5.56 -7.60 0.14
C GLN A 62 4.40 -6.61 0.14
N HIS A 63 3.73 -6.50 -0.98
CA HIS A 63 2.52 -5.73 -1.12
C HIS A 63 1.32 -6.67 -1.01
N ILE A 64 0.47 -6.41 -0.03
CA ILE A 64 -0.79 -7.11 0.15
C ILE A 64 -1.95 -6.13 -0.06
N LEU A 65 -3.11 -6.66 -0.38
CA LEU A 65 -4.36 -5.93 -0.38
C LEU A 65 -5.40 -6.70 0.42
N LEU A 66 -6.36 -6.02 0.99
CA LEU A 66 -7.58 -6.66 1.49
C LEU A 66 -8.65 -6.61 0.41
N LYS A 67 -9.61 -7.51 0.48
CA LYS A 67 -10.69 -7.57 -0.52
C LYS A 67 -11.59 -6.32 -0.52
N CYS A 68 -11.50 -5.48 0.52
CA CYS A 68 -12.13 -4.17 0.56
C CYS A 68 -11.46 -3.12 -0.36
N CYS A 69 -10.29 -3.39 -0.92
CA CYS A 69 -9.58 -2.52 -1.86
C CYS A 69 -10.22 -2.62 -3.26
N VAL A 70 -11.46 -2.16 -3.39
CA VAL A 70 -12.29 -2.40 -4.58
C VAL A 70 -11.78 -1.70 -5.83
N ASN A 71 -11.18 -0.52 -5.70
CA ASN A 71 -10.65 0.22 -6.84
C ASN A 71 -9.33 -0.39 -7.35
N LEU A 72 -8.48 -0.86 -6.44
CA LEU A 72 -7.28 -1.60 -6.83
C LEU A 72 -7.63 -2.90 -7.56
N LEU A 73 -8.67 -3.61 -7.10
CA LEU A 73 -9.16 -4.81 -7.77
C LEU A 73 -9.78 -4.49 -9.14
N ASP A 74 -10.52 -3.39 -9.27
CA ASP A 74 -11.03 -2.91 -10.56
C ASP A 74 -9.88 -2.56 -11.52
N PHE A 75 -8.85 -1.88 -11.04
CA PHE A 75 -7.65 -1.59 -11.84
C PHE A 75 -6.99 -2.87 -12.36
N TYR A 76 -6.78 -3.88 -11.49
CA TYR A 76 -6.24 -5.18 -11.93
C TYR A 76 -7.18 -5.91 -12.89
N HIS A 77 -8.50 -5.74 -12.72
CA HIS A 77 -9.47 -6.30 -13.67
C HIS A 77 -9.39 -5.64 -15.04
N ARG A 78 -9.27 -4.31 -15.10
CA ARG A 78 -9.07 -3.56 -16.37
C ARG A 78 -7.83 -4.02 -17.12
N LEU A 79 -6.75 -4.32 -16.41
CA LEU A 79 -5.52 -4.86 -16.98
C LEU A 79 -5.58 -6.38 -17.28
N GLY A 80 -6.68 -7.08 -16.95
CA GLY A 80 -6.81 -8.51 -17.15
C GLY A 80 -5.96 -9.37 -16.22
N VAL A 81 -5.39 -8.80 -15.14
CA VAL A 81 -4.45 -9.47 -14.23
C VAL A 81 -5.04 -9.83 -12.86
N ALA A 82 -6.33 -9.57 -12.63
CA ALA A 82 -6.99 -9.83 -11.34
C ALA A 82 -6.87 -11.30 -10.87
N GLY A 83 -6.81 -12.25 -11.82
CA GLY A 83 -6.60 -13.67 -11.54
C GLY A 83 -5.22 -14.01 -10.95
N GLN A 84 -4.26 -13.08 -11.00
CA GLN A 84 -2.93 -13.24 -10.42
C GLN A 84 -2.89 -12.91 -8.90
N ILE A 85 -4.01 -12.53 -8.30
CA ILE A 85 -4.10 -12.25 -6.87
C ILE A 85 -4.69 -13.48 -6.15
N HIS A 86 -3.89 -14.07 -5.29
CA HIS A 86 -4.33 -15.18 -4.45
C HIS A 86 -4.86 -14.69 -3.10
N PHE A 87 -6.12 -15.05 -2.75
CA PHE A 87 -6.75 -14.62 -1.52
C PHE A 87 -6.65 -15.67 -0.40
N HIS A 88 -5.99 -15.28 0.70
CA HIS A 88 -5.93 -16.04 1.94
C HIS A 88 -7.10 -15.67 2.85
N LYS A 89 -7.73 -16.68 3.43
CA LYS A 89 -8.88 -16.53 4.36
C LYS A 89 -8.49 -16.59 5.82
N GLU A 90 -7.24 -16.81 6.13
CA GLU A 90 -6.72 -17.02 7.47
C GLU A 90 -5.58 -16.05 7.77
N PHE A 91 -5.57 -15.51 8.99
CA PHE A 91 -4.44 -14.75 9.53
C PHE A 91 -3.80 -15.58 10.64
N TYR A 92 -2.50 -15.82 10.53
CA TYR A 92 -1.72 -16.58 11.49
C TYR A 92 -0.96 -15.63 12.42
N PHE A 93 -1.31 -15.62 13.70
CA PHE A 93 -0.63 -14.86 14.75
C PHE A 93 0.29 -15.79 15.50
N ILE A 94 1.59 -15.51 15.48
CA ILE A 94 2.61 -16.39 16.05
C ILE A 94 3.29 -15.66 17.21
N GLU A 95 3.35 -16.33 18.36
CA GLU A 95 4.06 -15.86 19.55
C GLU A 95 5.49 -16.36 19.53
N PRO A 96 6.45 -15.69 20.20
CA PRO A 96 7.77 -16.25 20.44
C PRO A 96 7.67 -17.68 21.00
N GLY A 97 8.42 -18.61 20.44
CA GLY A 97 8.30 -20.05 20.73
C GLY A 97 7.41 -20.82 19.77
N GLY A 98 6.78 -20.16 18.77
CA GLY A 98 6.05 -20.81 17.67
C GLY A 98 4.57 -21.11 17.94
N ARG A 99 4.03 -20.72 19.12
CA ARG A 99 2.59 -20.91 19.37
C ARG A 99 1.76 -20.06 18.42
N THR A 100 0.94 -20.72 17.59
CA THR A 100 0.13 -20.09 16.56
C THR A 100 -1.32 -20.01 16.96
N SER A 101 -1.96 -18.87 16.69
CA SER A 101 -3.41 -18.62 16.73
C SER A 101 -3.88 -18.21 15.35
N VAL A 102 -5.09 -18.64 14.96
CA VAL A 102 -5.65 -18.36 13.63
C VAL A 102 -6.90 -17.51 13.77
N MET A 103 -6.99 -16.44 12.99
CA MET A 103 -8.18 -15.61 12.86
C MET A 103 -8.77 -15.79 11.46
N ARG A 104 -10.05 -16.14 11.38
CA ARG A 104 -10.81 -16.34 10.13
C ARG A 104 -12.28 -16.11 10.37
N ALA A 105 -13.02 -15.81 9.31
CA ALA A 105 -14.47 -15.74 9.39
C ALA A 105 -15.06 -17.15 9.66
N GLY A 106 -16.04 -17.21 10.55
CA GLY A 106 -16.90 -18.36 10.83
C GLY A 106 -18.25 -18.24 10.14
N ILE A 107 -19.24 -18.95 10.68
CA ILE A 107 -20.60 -19.06 10.10
C ILE A 107 -21.53 -17.90 10.45
N LEU A 108 -21.18 -17.09 11.45
CA LEU A 108 -22.01 -15.96 11.87
C LEU A 108 -21.99 -14.83 10.83
N PRO A 109 -23.10 -14.10 10.66
CA PRO A 109 -23.14 -12.97 9.75
C PRO A 109 -22.27 -11.79 10.25
N LYS A 110 -21.95 -10.85 9.34
CA LYS A 110 -21.31 -9.58 9.71
C LYS A 110 -22.16 -8.83 10.76
N PRO A 111 -21.55 -8.17 11.74
CA PRO A 111 -20.11 -8.06 12.04
C PRO A 111 -19.57 -9.17 12.96
N LEU A 112 -20.34 -10.20 13.25
CA LEU A 112 -20.01 -11.24 14.24
C LEU A 112 -19.22 -12.42 13.66
N HIS A 113 -18.89 -12.41 12.37
CA HIS A 113 -18.25 -13.52 11.66
C HIS A 113 -16.87 -13.94 12.22
N PHE A 114 -16.19 -13.09 12.98
CA PHE A 114 -14.92 -13.44 13.65
C PHE A 114 -15.09 -14.00 15.07
N THR A 115 -16.30 -14.01 15.65
CA THR A 115 -16.51 -14.31 17.07
C THR A 115 -15.87 -15.62 17.51
N GLU A 116 -16.01 -16.69 16.74
CA GLU A 116 -15.48 -18.01 17.06
C GLU A 116 -13.94 -17.99 17.06
N SER A 117 -13.32 -17.57 15.96
CA SER A 117 -11.85 -17.51 15.85
C SER A 117 -11.25 -16.50 16.81
N PHE A 118 -11.90 -15.34 17.00
CA PHE A 118 -11.45 -14.32 17.94
C PHE A 118 -11.47 -14.84 19.39
N ALA A 119 -12.51 -15.56 19.79
CA ALA A 119 -12.59 -16.20 21.10
C ALA A 119 -11.46 -17.22 21.32
N SER A 120 -10.97 -17.88 20.27
CA SER A 120 -9.92 -18.90 20.32
C SER A 120 -8.49 -18.31 20.34
N LEU A 121 -8.29 -17.00 20.10
CA LEU A 121 -6.95 -16.37 20.09
C LEU A 121 -6.27 -16.51 21.45
N LYS A 122 -5.16 -17.24 21.49
CA LYS A 122 -4.46 -17.61 22.74
C LYS A 122 -3.59 -16.50 23.30
N PHE A 123 -3.17 -15.55 22.46
CA PHE A 123 -2.31 -14.44 22.84
C PHE A 123 -3.03 -13.27 23.54
N LEU A 124 -4.36 -13.34 23.64
CA LEU A 124 -5.23 -12.36 24.30
C LEU A 124 -5.93 -13.01 25.51
N SER A 125 -5.97 -12.28 26.63
CA SER A 125 -6.78 -12.66 27.78
C SER A 125 -8.27 -12.39 27.53
N LEU A 126 -9.15 -12.90 28.40
CA LEU A 126 -10.58 -12.61 28.30
C LEU A 126 -10.87 -11.11 28.45
N ALA A 127 -10.15 -10.43 29.35
CA ALA A 127 -10.27 -8.96 29.52
C ALA A 127 -9.90 -8.20 28.24
N ASP A 128 -8.79 -8.61 27.58
CA ASP A 128 -8.38 -8.02 26.30
C ASP A 128 -9.47 -8.20 25.24
N LYS A 129 -10.01 -9.41 25.11
CA LYS A 129 -11.08 -9.72 24.15
C LYS A 129 -12.34 -8.89 24.36
N LEU A 130 -12.75 -8.71 25.61
CA LEU A 130 -13.91 -7.89 25.97
C LEU A 130 -13.70 -6.41 25.65
N THR A 131 -12.51 -5.86 25.97
CA THR A 131 -12.22 -4.46 25.67
C THR A 131 -12.10 -4.21 24.17
N ILE A 132 -11.49 -5.12 23.40
CA ILE A 132 -11.42 -5.06 21.94
C ILE A 132 -12.83 -5.11 21.34
N GLY A 133 -13.71 -6.05 21.78
CA GLY A 133 -15.06 -6.14 21.29
C GLY A 133 -15.86 -4.85 21.50
N ARG A 134 -15.73 -4.20 22.66
CA ARG A 134 -16.34 -2.88 22.94
C ARG A 134 -15.82 -1.80 22.00
N ALA A 135 -14.51 -1.76 21.76
CA ALA A 135 -13.92 -0.78 20.86
C ALA A 135 -14.32 -1.00 19.39
N LEU A 136 -14.43 -2.25 18.92
CA LEU A 136 -14.96 -2.55 17.59
C LEU A 136 -16.42 -2.10 17.42
N LEU A 137 -17.24 -2.26 18.46
CA LEU A 137 -18.60 -1.70 18.47
C LEU A 137 -18.56 -0.17 18.45
N ALA A 138 -17.67 0.46 19.22
CA ALA A 138 -17.52 1.91 19.23
C ALA A 138 -17.12 2.45 17.84
N ILE A 139 -16.22 1.76 17.10
CA ILE A 139 -15.88 2.12 15.72
C ILE A 139 -17.13 2.18 14.84
N GLN A 140 -18.03 1.18 14.94
CA GLN A 140 -19.27 1.18 14.15
C GLN A 140 -20.19 2.35 14.48
N LEU A 141 -20.32 2.70 15.76
CA LEU A 141 -21.22 3.74 16.24
C LEU A 141 -20.65 5.15 16.02
N GLU A 142 -19.35 5.33 16.21
CA GLU A 142 -18.70 6.64 16.23
C GLU A 142 -18.22 7.10 14.85
N ARG A 143 -18.02 6.21 13.89
CA ARG A 143 -17.40 6.52 12.58
C ARG A 143 -18.02 7.68 11.81
N HIS A 144 -19.32 7.91 11.96
CA HIS A 144 -20.04 9.00 11.28
C HIS A 144 -20.37 10.17 12.20
N SER A 145 -20.39 9.96 13.51
CA SER A 145 -20.81 10.97 14.48
C SER A 145 -19.64 11.74 15.09
N ARG A 146 -18.48 11.08 15.22
CA ARG A 146 -17.31 11.69 15.83
C ARG A 146 -16.51 12.49 14.81
N ARG A 147 -16.26 13.77 15.10
CA ARG A 147 -15.66 14.73 14.16
C ARG A 147 -14.17 15.00 14.37
N ASP A 148 -13.59 14.57 15.48
CA ASP A 148 -12.21 14.81 15.87
C ASP A 148 -11.25 13.68 15.50
N LEU A 149 -11.70 12.66 14.77
CA LEU A 149 -10.92 11.46 14.43
C LEU A 149 -9.62 11.76 13.66
N ASP A 150 -9.58 12.84 12.89
CA ASP A 150 -8.37 13.30 12.19
C ASP A 150 -7.42 14.10 13.10
N SER A 151 -7.92 14.61 14.23
CA SER A 151 -7.17 15.48 15.14
C SER A 151 -6.56 14.73 16.34
N ILE A 152 -7.04 13.52 16.62
CA ILE A 152 -6.55 12.67 17.71
C ILE A 152 -5.77 11.48 17.17
N THR A 153 -4.80 10.99 17.96
CA THR A 153 -4.08 9.79 17.57
C THR A 153 -4.94 8.54 17.81
N MET A 154 -4.65 7.48 17.05
CA MET A 154 -5.30 6.19 17.30
C MET A 154 -4.98 5.65 18.70
N LEU A 155 -3.78 5.91 19.22
CA LEU A 155 -3.40 5.51 20.57
C LEU A 155 -4.24 6.22 21.63
N ASP A 156 -4.50 7.53 21.47
CA ASP A 156 -5.32 8.28 22.41
C ASP A 156 -6.77 7.78 22.41
N TRP A 157 -7.32 7.51 21.23
CA TRP A 157 -8.65 6.90 21.14
C TRP A 157 -8.71 5.52 21.82
N LEU A 158 -7.71 4.66 21.60
CA LEU A 158 -7.64 3.34 22.25
C LEU A 158 -7.57 3.45 23.77
N ARG A 159 -6.82 4.42 24.29
CA ARG A 159 -6.75 4.71 25.72
C ARG A 159 -8.09 5.22 26.26
N GLU A 160 -8.75 6.12 25.56
CA GLU A 160 -10.10 6.59 25.87
C GLU A 160 -11.09 5.42 25.98
N LYS A 161 -10.98 4.43 25.08
CA LYS A 161 -11.83 3.23 25.11
C LYS A 161 -11.36 2.16 26.11
N GLY A 162 -10.41 2.47 26.97
CA GLY A 162 -9.94 1.58 28.03
C GLY A 162 -9.29 0.29 27.52
N GLN A 163 -8.57 0.37 26.39
CA GLN A 163 -7.85 -0.78 25.86
C GLN A 163 -6.66 -1.14 26.75
N THR A 164 -6.48 -2.43 27.02
CA THR A 164 -5.35 -2.88 27.82
C THR A 164 -4.03 -2.71 27.05
N PRO A 165 -2.87 -2.56 27.71
CA PRO A 165 -1.57 -2.50 27.04
C PRO A 165 -1.32 -3.70 26.13
N ARG A 166 -1.76 -4.91 26.53
CA ARG A 166 -1.64 -6.14 25.72
C ARG A 166 -2.51 -6.07 24.47
N ALA A 167 -3.76 -5.63 24.59
CA ALA A 167 -4.66 -5.47 23.44
C ALA A 167 -4.09 -4.43 22.46
N ILE A 168 -3.56 -3.31 22.97
CA ILE A 168 -2.92 -2.29 22.13
C ILE A 168 -1.74 -2.88 21.37
N GLN A 169 -0.81 -3.55 22.07
CA GLN A 169 0.43 -4.06 21.46
C GLN A 169 0.20 -5.23 20.49
N ARG A 170 -0.60 -6.24 20.90
CA ARG A 170 -0.69 -7.52 20.20
C ARG A 170 -1.83 -7.61 19.19
N PHE A 171 -2.81 -6.70 19.24
CA PHE A 171 -3.93 -6.70 18.33
C PHE A 171 -3.99 -5.41 17.51
N TRP A 172 -4.22 -4.26 18.16
CA TRP A 172 -4.42 -3.00 17.46
C TRP A 172 -3.17 -2.55 16.69
N ARG A 173 -2.03 -2.49 17.39
CA ARG A 173 -0.75 -2.08 16.77
C ARG A 173 -0.34 -3.04 15.66
N GLN A 174 -0.44 -4.35 15.91
CA GLN A 174 -0.02 -5.36 14.94
C GLN A 174 -0.77 -5.26 13.60
N ILE A 175 -2.07 -4.98 13.64
CA ILE A 175 -2.90 -4.82 12.45
C ILE A 175 -2.67 -3.43 11.82
N LEU A 176 -2.79 -2.37 12.61
CA LEU A 176 -2.81 -1.01 12.10
C LEU A 176 -1.46 -0.53 11.58
N VAL A 177 -0.35 -0.82 12.29
CA VAL A 177 0.98 -0.44 11.82
C VAL A 177 1.32 -1.17 10.52
N SER A 178 0.88 -2.41 10.38
CA SER A 178 1.06 -3.17 9.13
C SER A 178 0.21 -2.61 7.97
N ALA A 179 -1.00 -2.12 8.24
CA ALA A 179 -1.92 -1.64 7.21
C ALA A 179 -1.63 -0.20 6.77
N ILE A 180 -1.22 0.67 7.72
CA ILE A 180 -1.08 2.13 7.51
C ILE A 180 0.39 2.56 7.39
N ASN A 181 1.31 1.72 7.87
CA ASN A 181 2.73 2.03 7.94
C ASN A 181 3.05 3.25 8.83
N GLU A 182 2.33 3.43 9.94
CA GLU A 182 2.59 4.48 10.92
C GLU A 182 2.31 3.96 12.33
N GLU A 183 3.04 4.48 13.33
CA GLU A 183 2.83 4.12 14.74
C GLU A 183 1.55 4.74 15.29
N LEU A 184 0.92 4.06 16.26
CA LEU A 184 -0.39 4.45 16.81
C LEU A 184 -0.41 5.81 17.48
N ASP A 185 0.72 6.29 18.02
CA ASP A 185 0.88 7.60 18.68
C ASP A 185 1.07 8.75 17.68
N ARG A 186 1.15 8.45 16.39
CA ARG A 186 1.25 9.41 15.29
C ARG A 186 0.07 9.32 14.34
N MET A 187 -0.42 8.10 14.09
CA MET A 187 -1.50 7.78 13.18
C MET A 187 -2.80 8.46 13.60
N ALA A 188 -3.47 9.16 12.69
CA ALA A 188 -4.81 9.68 12.93
C ALA A 188 -5.81 8.54 13.19
N ALA A 189 -6.72 8.72 14.14
CA ALA A 189 -7.70 7.71 14.51
C ALA A 189 -8.64 7.34 13.35
N SER A 190 -8.95 8.28 12.46
CA SER A 190 -9.77 8.08 11.26
C SER A 190 -9.27 6.93 10.39
N HIS A 191 -7.96 6.81 10.21
CA HIS A 191 -7.36 5.72 9.43
C HIS A 191 -7.52 4.36 10.13
N GLY A 192 -7.39 4.31 11.45
CA GLY A 192 -7.65 3.10 12.22
C GLY A 192 -9.11 2.64 12.12
N PHE A 193 -10.04 3.59 12.17
CA PHE A 193 -11.48 3.36 11.96
C PHE A 193 -11.73 2.77 10.57
N GLN A 194 -11.13 3.35 9.55
CA GLN A 194 -11.30 2.89 8.16
C GLN A 194 -10.80 1.46 7.97
N VAL A 195 -9.60 1.13 8.48
CA VAL A 195 -9.04 -0.22 8.39
C VAL A 195 -9.95 -1.24 9.05
N PHE A 196 -10.39 -0.98 10.29
CA PHE A 196 -11.25 -1.94 10.98
C PHE A 196 -12.65 -2.00 10.40
N TYR A 197 -13.23 -0.87 10.03
CA TYR A 197 -14.57 -0.88 9.46
C TYR A 197 -14.59 -1.58 8.10
N LEU A 198 -13.84 -1.09 7.11
CA LEU A 198 -13.85 -1.64 5.76
C LEU A 198 -13.21 -3.02 5.68
N GLY A 199 -12.10 -3.22 6.37
CA GLY A 199 -11.36 -4.47 6.33
C GLY A 199 -12.03 -5.61 7.10
N PHE A 200 -12.70 -5.32 8.24
CA PHE A 200 -13.11 -6.39 9.14
C PHE A 200 -14.59 -6.37 9.54
N LEU A 201 -15.33 -5.27 9.38
CA LEU A 201 -16.70 -5.17 9.88
C LEU A 201 -17.75 -5.02 8.77
N ALA A 202 -17.39 -4.42 7.63
CA ALA A 202 -18.34 -4.08 6.58
C ALA A 202 -18.85 -5.29 5.79
N ALA A 203 -18.01 -6.30 5.54
CA ALA A 203 -18.41 -7.52 4.86
C ALA A 203 -17.70 -8.75 5.45
N SER A 204 -18.28 -9.93 5.34
CA SER A 204 -17.74 -11.16 5.93
C SER A 204 -16.47 -11.67 5.23
N ASP A 205 -16.17 -11.19 4.04
CA ASP A 205 -15.01 -11.57 3.23
C ASP A 205 -14.05 -10.40 2.93
N SER A 206 -14.39 -9.17 3.37
CA SER A 206 -13.60 -7.96 3.12
C SER A 206 -12.16 -8.05 3.65
N TYR A 207 -11.94 -8.84 4.70
CA TYR A 207 -10.66 -9.05 5.35
C TYR A 207 -9.72 -9.97 4.59
N GLN A 208 -10.21 -10.75 3.61
CA GLN A 208 -9.38 -11.70 2.88
C GLN A 208 -8.17 -10.99 2.28
N MET A 209 -6.99 -11.53 2.59
CA MET A 209 -5.71 -10.94 2.22
C MET A 209 -5.27 -11.43 0.85
N GLY A 210 -5.30 -10.55 -0.14
CA GLY A 210 -4.77 -10.79 -1.48
C GLY A 210 -3.25 -10.64 -1.53
N VAL A 211 -2.59 -11.65 -2.06
CA VAL A 211 -1.15 -11.68 -2.30
C VAL A 211 -0.91 -11.96 -3.77
N PRO A 212 -0.08 -11.16 -4.48
CA PRO A 212 0.29 -11.46 -5.85
C PRO A 212 0.98 -12.83 -5.97
N ALA A 213 0.54 -13.63 -6.92
CA ALA A 213 1.13 -14.94 -7.25
C ALA A 213 2.35 -14.83 -8.18
N VAL A 214 2.56 -13.64 -8.75
CA VAL A 214 3.68 -13.27 -9.62
C VAL A 214 4.43 -12.10 -9.03
N PRO A 215 5.65 -11.79 -9.48
CA PRO A 215 6.32 -10.54 -9.13
C PRO A 215 5.41 -9.33 -9.38
N LEU A 216 5.43 -8.37 -8.47
CA LEU A 216 4.49 -7.24 -8.49
C LEU A 216 4.59 -6.43 -9.81
N GLY A 217 5.81 -6.29 -10.35
CA GLY A 217 6.05 -5.62 -11.63
C GLY A 217 5.36 -6.26 -12.82
N ASP A 218 5.11 -7.57 -12.77
CA ASP A 218 4.46 -8.31 -13.86
C ASP A 218 2.96 -7.98 -13.98
N LEU A 219 2.32 -7.50 -12.89
CA LEU A 219 0.91 -7.07 -12.89
C LEU A 219 0.66 -5.85 -13.79
N TYR A 220 1.69 -5.06 -14.08
CA TYR A 220 1.59 -3.89 -14.97
C TYR A 220 2.68 -3.87 -16.05
N ALA A 221 3.26 -5.03 -16.34
CA ALA A 221 4.17 -5.19 -17.47
C ALA A 221 3.51 -4.77 -18.80
N PRO A 222 4.29 -4.44 -19.84
CA PRO A 222 3.74 -3.95 -21.10
C PRO A 222 2.64 -4.81 -21.69
N ASP A 223 2.72 -6.14 -21.54
CA ASP A 223 1.73 -7.08 -22.08
C ASP A 223 0.35 -6.94 -21.42
N ALA A 224 0.29 -6.53 -20.14
CA ALA A 224 -0.97 -6.28 -19.44
C ALA A 224 -1.76 -5.11 -20.06
N TRP A 225 -1.09 -4.19 -20.75
CA TRP A 225 -1.73 -3.04 -21.39
C TRP A 225 -2.40 -3.36 -22.73
N SER A 226 -2.23 -4.56 -23.24
CA SER A 226 -2.94 -5.01 -24.46
C SER A 226 -4.47 -4.99 -24.34
N THR A 227 -4.99 -5.07 -23.11
CA THR A 227 -6.43 -4.97 -22.80
C THR A 227 -6.94 -3.55 -22.72
N VAL A 228 -6.05 -2.56 -22.64
CA VAL A 228 -6.40 -1.13 -22.52
C VAL A 228 -5.91 -0.39 -23.79
N PRO A 229 -6.80 -0.15 -24.76
CA PRO A 229 -6.42 0.55 -25.98
C PRO A 229 -6.04 2.01 -25.70
N ASN A 230 -5.36 2.62 -26.68
CA ASN A 230 -5.02 4.03 -26.72
C ASN A 230 -4.08 4.54 -25.60
N VAL A 231 -3.37 3.65 -24.91
CA VAL A 231 -2.35 4.00 -23.91
C VAL A 231 -0.95 3.73 -24.47
N GLU A 232 -0.15 4.79 -24.55
CA GLU A 232 1.28 4.72 -24.87
C GLU A 232 2.09 4.94 -23.59
N ILE A 233 3.08 4.09 -23.32
CA ILE A 233 3.99 4.24 -22.17
C ILE A 233 5.38 4.58 -22.67
N ARG A 234 5.92 5.71 -22.25
CA ARG A 234 7.27 6.18 -22.58
C ARG A 234 8.18 6.05 -21.35
N PHE A 235 9.01 5.02 -21.39
CA PHE A 235 10.02 4.79 -20.36
C PHE A 235 11.22 5.72 -20.51
N ARG A 236 12.00 5.88 -19.42
CA ARG A 236 13.20 6.71 -19.38
C ARG A 236 12.98 8.14 -19.86
N THR A 237 11.77 8.64 -19.61
CA THR A 237 11.33 9.98 -20.01
C THR A 237 11.02 10.81 -18.75
N PRO A 238 12.06 11.29 -18.05
CA PRO A 238 11.87 12.15 -16.89
C PRO A 238 11.30 13.50 -17.30
N VAL A 239 10.32 13.98 -16.55
CA VAL A 239 9.83 15.37 -16.66
C VAL A 239 10.87 16.29 -16.04
N THR A 240 11.30 17.31 -16.78
CA THR A 240 12.29 18.29 -16.36
C THR A 240 11.68 19.63 -16.00
N ALA A 241 10.56 20.01 -16.62
CA ALA A 241 9.78 21.19 -16.27
C ALA A 241 8.30 21.06 -16.67
N ILE A 242 7.45 21.79 -15.98
CA ILE A 242 6.04 22.00 -16.33
C ILE A 242 5.88 23.47 -16.70
N ARG A 243 5.44 23.76 -17.92
CA ARG A 243 5.26 25.15 -18.39
C ARG A 243 3.85 25.61 -18.11
N PHE A 244 3.73 26.65 -17.33
CA PHE A 244 2.44 27.29 -17.02
C PHE A 244 2.34 28.61 -17.78
N GLU A 245 1.22 28.81 -18.47
CA GLU A 245 0.91 30.04 -19.18
C GLU A 245 -0.58 30.35 -19.10
N SER A 246 -0.93 31.58 -18.81
CA SER A 246 -2.33 32.08 -18.84
C SER A 246 -3.33 31.19 -18.09
N GLY A 247 -2.97 30.67 -16.92
CA GLY A 247 -3.83 29.82 -16.09
C GLY A 247 -3.98 28.38 -16.58
N ARG A 248 -3.11 27.91 -17.46
CA ARG A 248 -3.08 26.56 -18.03
C ARG A 248 -1.66 26.02 -18.05
N VAL A 249 -1.52 24.70 -18.20
CA VAL A 249 -0.26 24.09 -18.62
C VAL A 249 -0.17 24.15 -20.14
N ASP A 250 0.91 24.74 -20.65
CA ASP A 250 1.19 24.88 -22.09
C ASP A 250 1.99 23.67 -22.63
N GLY A 251 2.80 23.04 -21.79
CA GLY A 251 3.57 21.85 -22.18
C GLY A 251 4.41 21.28 -21.06
N ILE A 252 4.85 20.05 -21.27
CA ILE A 252 5.75 19.31 -20.39
C ILE A 252 7.10 19.16 -21.07
N GLU A 253 8.15 19.64 -20.42
CA GLU A 253 9.52 19.49 -20.92
C GLU A 253 10.14 18.18 -20.47
N THR A 254 10.83 17.53 -21.40
CA THR A 254 11.68 16.38 -21.20
C THR A 254 13.09 16.68 -21.70
N ALA A 255 14.03 15.79 -21.53
CA ALA A 255 15.38 15.98 -22.11
C ALA A 255 15.38 16.03 -23.65
N ALA A 256 14.37 15.47 -24.31
CA ALA A 256 14.32 15.32 -25.77
C ALA A 256 13.39 16.37 -26.45
N GLU A 257 12.27 16.71 -25.83
CA GLU A 257 11.22 17.51 -26.45
C GLU A 257 10.30 18.18 -25.43
N THR A 258 9.51 19.14 -25.88
CA THR A 258 8.32 19.65 -25.17
C THR A 258 7.08 18.96 -25.69
N ILE A 259 6.32 18.32 -24.82
CA ILE A 259 5.11 17.56 -25.19
C ILE A 259 3.88 18.39 -24.81
N GLN A 260 3.01 18.60 -25.80
CA GLN A 260 1.71 19.27 -25.61
C GLN A 260 0.57 18.25 -25.61
N ALA A 261 -0.44 18.49 -24.77
CA ALA A 261 -1.64 17.68 -24.65
C ALA A 261 -2.85 18.57 -24.30
N ASP A 262 -4.06 18.01 -24.45
CA ASP A 262 -5.30 18.72 -24.10
C ASP A 262 -5.47 18.81 -22.58
N HIS A 263 -4.99 17.78 -21.83
CA HIS A 263 -5.01 17.73 -20.39
C HIS A 263 -3.76 17.00 -19.82
N TYR A 264 -3.36 17.38 -18.62
CA TYR A 264 -2.20 16.83 -17.93
C TYR A 264 -2.58 16.31 -16.55
N ILE A 265 -2.12 15.11 -16.20
CA ILE A 265 -2.30 14.51 -14.88
C ILE A 265 -0.92 14.33 -14.24
N SER A 266 -0.65 15.04 -13.15
CA SER A 266 0.56 14.78 -12.37
C SER A 266 0.31 13.68 -11.35
N ALA A 267 0.92 12.52 -11.59
CA ALA A 267 0.98 11.39 -10.65
C ALA A 267 2.37 11.27 -9.98
N LEU A 268 3.11 12.38 -9.95
CA LEU A 268 4.41 12.46 -9.30
C LEU A 268 4.26 12.49 -7.78
N PRO A 269 5.22 11.92 -7.03
CA PRO A 269 5.31 12.12 -5.59
C PRO A 269 5.47 13.61 -5.27
N PHE A 270 4.93 14.05 -4.14
CA PHE A 270 4.92 15.47 -3.76
C PHE A 270 6.32 16.10 -3.74
N GLU A 271 7.34 15.38 -3.30
CA GLU A 271 8.72 15.85 -3.27
C GLU A 271 9.35 16.02 -4.66
N LYS A 272 8.78 15.39 -5.68
CA LYS A 272 9.18 15.57 -7.08
C LYS A 272 8.38 16.66 -7.78
N LEU A 273 7.10 16.79 -7.41
CA LEU A 273 6.22 17.81 -7.97
C LEU A 273 6.55 19.21 -7.45
N ALA A 274 6.90 19.33 -6.16
CA ALA A 274 7.17 20.63 -5.53
C ALA A 274 8.13 21.55 -6.31
N PRO A 275 9.31 21.10 -6.76
CA PRO A 275 10.22 21.93 -7.54
C PRO A 275 9.77 22.16 -8.99
N LEU A 276 8.88 21.30 -9.55
CA LEU A 276 8.43 21.37 -10.94
C LEU A 276 7.19 22.25 -11.11
N ALA A 277 6.43 22.46 -10.05
CA ALA A 277 5.17 23.19 -10.09
C ALA A 277 4.95 24.08 -8.84
N PRO A 278 5.87 25.01 -8.52
CA PRO A 278 5.70 25.93 -7.40
C PRO A 278 4.47 26.81 -7.58
N GLU A 279 4.01 27.01 -8.83
CA GLU A 279 2.80 27.72 -9.18
C GLU A 279 1.53 27.12 -8.56
N LEU A 280 1.53 25.86 -8.14
CA LEU A 280 0.38 25.24 -7.46
C LEU A 280 0.11 25.90 -6.11
N GLY A 281 1.13 26.45 -5.46
CA GLY A 281 1.00 27.12 -4.16
C GLY A 281 0.65 26.16 -3.02
N ILE A 282 0.98 24.86 -3.17
CA ILE A 282 0.73 23.84 -2.15
C ILE A 282 1.85 23.89 -1.12
N ASP A 283 1.49 23.92 0.16
CA ASP A 283 2.45 23.72 1.24
C ASP A 283 2.72 22.22 1.42
N TYR A 284 3.92 21.80 1.07
CA TYR A 284 4.36 20.41 1.21
C TYR A 284 5.07 20.13 2.56
N SER A 285 5.29 21.13 3.40
CA SER A 285 6.03 20.99 4.66
C SER A 285 5.41 20.00 5.67
N PRO A 286 4.05 19.82 5.73
CA PRO A 286 3.43 18.84 6.62
C PRO A 286 3.64 17.39 6.18
N PHE A 287 4.01 17.15 4.92
CA PHE A 287 4.18 15.80 4.41
C PHE A 287 5.55 15.24 4.79
N THR A 288 5.56 14.30 5.70
CA THR A 288 6.74 13.52 6.09
C THR A 288 6.60 12.08 5.62
N HIS A 289 7.69 11.31 5.63
CA HIS A 289 7.68 9.92 5.20
C HIS A 289 7.70 8.93 6.36
N SER A 290 7.12 7.77 6.14
CA SER A 290 7.24 6.59 6.98
C SER A 290 7.92 5.47 6.20
N PRO A 291 9.06 4.94 6.70
CA PRO A 291 9.83 3.93 6.01
C PRO A 291 9.27 2.52 6.21
N ILE A 292 9.57 1.65 5.23
CA ILE A 292 9.38 0.19 5.33
C ILE A 292 10.72 -0.49 5.06
N THR A 293 11.02 -1.54 5.84
CA THR A 293 12.18 -2.39 5.58
C THR A 293 11.71 -3.78 5.19
N GLY A 294 12.11 -4.23 4.01
CA GLY A 294 11.96 -5.60 3.52
C GLY A 294 13.26 -6.37 3.74
N VAL A 295 13.15 -7.61 4.23
CA VAL A 295 14.30 -8.51 4.36
C VAL A 295 13.97 -9.81 3.65
N HIS A 296 14.84 -10.21 2.74
CA HIS A 296 14.71 -11.41 1.93
C HIS A 296 15.75 -12.42 2.38
N LEU A 297 15.31 -13.62 2.78
CA LEU A 297 16.15 -14.67 3.34
C LEU A 297 15.96 -15.97 2.54
N TRP A 298 17.04 -16.53 1.99
CA TRP A 298 17.03 -17.83 1.32
C TRP A 298 17.74 -18.87 2.18
N PHE A 299 17.09 -20.01 2.34
CA PHE A 299 17.56 -21.12 3.15
C PHE A 299 17.86 -22.35 2.30
N ASP A 300 18.75 -23.22 2.80
CA ASP A 300 19.12 -24.50 2.18
C ASP A 300 17.95 -25.51 2.15
N ARG A 301 16.96 -25.31 3.03
CA ARG A 301 15.77 -26.17 3.19
C ARG A 301 14.54 -25.35 3.57
N PRO A 302 13.32 -25.91 3.42
CA PRO A 302 12.10 -25.25 3.91
C PRO A 302 12.14 -24.98 5.41
N VAL A 303 11.72 -23.79 5.84
CA VAL A 303 11.66 -23.37 7.24
C VAL A 303 10.23 -23.22 7.78
N THR A 304 9.23 -23.27 6.91
CA THR A 304 7.81 -23.24 7.26
C THR A 304 6.94 -23.71 6.10
N ASP A 305 5.79 -24.31 6.44
CA ASP A 305 4.70 -24.61 5.48
C ASP A 305 3.61 -23.55 5.51
N LEU A 306 3.60 -22.62 6.49
CA LEU A 306 2.63 -21.54 6.56
C LEU A 306 2.86 -20.57 5.39
N PRO A 307 1.80 -20.12 4.70
CA PRO A 307 1.94 -19.20 3.58
C PRO A 307 2.41 -17.80 4.01
N HIS A 308 2.06 -17.39 5.20
CA HIS A 308 2.44 -16.14 5.85
C HIS A 308 2.19 -16.21 7.35
N GLY A 309 2.68 -15.23 8.09
CA GLY A 309 2.35 -15.09 9.51
C GLY A 309 2.76 -13.74 10.05
N THR A 310 2.01 -13.27 11.05
CA THR A 310 2.36 -12.07 11.81
C THR A 310 3.07 -12.47 13.09
N LEU A 311 4.20 -11.82 13.37
CA LEU A 311 5.12 -12.13 14.45
C LEU A 311 4.88 -11.14 15.60
N LEU A 312 4.42 -11.66 16.75
CA LEU A 312 4.03 -10.83 17.89
C LEU A 312 5.24 -10.44 18.76
N ASP A 313 5.21 -9.21 19.29
CA ASP A 313 6.16 -8.68 20.28
C ASP A 313 7.61 -8.57 19.78
N ARG A 314 7.83 -8.44 18.49
CA ARG A 314 9.16 -8.27 17.89
C ARG A 314 9.18 -7.15 16.87
N THR A 315 10.37 -6.87 16.35
CA THR A 315 10.60 -5.83 15.33
C THR A 315 10.05 -6.26 13.98
N VAL A 316 10.23 -7.52 13.60
CA VAL A 316 9.67 -8.08 12.37
C VAL A 316 8.17 -8.29 12.55
N HIS A 317 7.36 -7.63 11.73
CA HIS A 317 5.90 -7.71 11.82
C HIS A 317 5.33 -8.92 11.10
N TRP A 318 5.84 -9.21 9.86
CA TRP A 318 5.28 -10.25 8.99
C TRP A 318 6.38 -11.06 8.32
N PHE A 319 6.07 -12.33 8.07
CA PHE A 319 6.76 -13.10 7.05
C PHE A 319 5.79 -13.59 5.98
N PHE A 320 6.33 -13.75 4.77
CA PHE A 320 5.65 -14.35 3.63
C PHE A 320 6.53 -15.47 3.08
N ASN A 321 5.91 -16.64 2.92
CA ASN A 321 6.56 -17.81 2.38
C ASN A 321 6.55 -17.75 0.85
N LYS A 322 7.72 -17.78 0.30
CA LYS A 322 7.96 -17.87 -1.16
C LYS A 322 8.70 -19.18 -1.43
N GLU A 323 8.59 -19.70 -2.63
CA GLU A 323 9.35 -20.86 -3.10
C GLU A 323 9.33 -22.07 -2.13
N GLY A 324 8.14 -22.43 -1.64
CA GLY A 324 7.94 -23.62 -0.80
C GLY A 324 8.69 -23.59 0.53
N GLY A 325 8.81 -22.43 1.15
CA GLY A 325 9.43 -22.27 2.48
C GLY A 325 10.95 -22.10 2.48
N ARG A 326 11.58 -22.08 1.31
CA ARG A 326 13.03 -21.85 1.19
C ARG A 326 13.38 -20.38 1.06
N TYR A 327 12.47 -19.58 0.53
CA TYR A 327 12.60 -18.13 0.47
C TYR A 327 11.52 -17.49 1.36
N ILE A 328 11.97 -16.74 2.35
CA ILE A 328 11.11 -16.02 3.30
C ILE A 328 11.34 -14.53 3.12
N GLN A 329 10.26 -13.82 2.79
CA GLN A 329 10.26 -12.37 2.74
C GLN A 329 9.67 -11.81 4.05
N LEU A 330 10.43 -10.97 4.74
CA LEU A 330 10.03 -10.31 5.99
C LEU A 330 9.68 -8.85 5.74
N VAL A 331 8.71 -8.34 6.50
CA VAL A 331 8.25 -6.95 6.42
C VAL A 331 8.30 -6.30 7.79
N ILE A 332 8.89 -5.11 7.84
CA ILE A 332 8.96 -4.25 9.01
C ILE A 332 8.41 -2.89 8.62
N SER A 333 7.19 -2.60 9.07
CA SER A 333 6.51 -1.32 8.84
C SER A 333 6.97 -0.28 9.85
N ALA A 334 6.78 1.01 9.55
CA ALA A 334 7.18 2.15 10.38
C ALA A 334 8.64 2.04 10.89
N SER A 335 9.54 1.52 10.05
CA SER A 335 10.88 1.05 10.41
C SER A 335 11.92 2.17 10.59
N ARG A 336 11.51 3.31 11.19
CA ARG A 336 12.40 4.47 11.40
C ARG A 336 13.67 4.12 12.15
N SER A 337 13.60 3.23 13.15
CA SER A 337 14.74 2.77 13.93
C SER A 337 15.76 1.97 13.12
N LEU A 338 15.37 1.43 11.96
CA LEU A 338 16.25 0.63 11.11
C LEU A 338 16.87 1.45 9.96
N THR A 339 16.46 2.69 9.76
CA THR A 339 16.88 3.50 8.61
C THR A 339 18.41 3.63 8.53
N GLU A 340 19.05 3.94 9.66
CA GLU A 340 20.51 4.12 9.76
C GLU A 340 21.26 2.84 10.15
N MET A 341 20.54 1.78 10.56
CA MET A 341 21.18 0.51 10.97
C MET A 341 21.89 -0.13 9.76
N PRO A 342 23.11 -0.64 9.87
CA PRO A 342 23.78 -1.35 8.80
C PRO A 342 22.95 -2.56 8.30
N ARG A 343 23.00 -2.84 6.99
CA ARG A 343 22.22 -3.96 6.42
C ARG A 343 22.55 -5.31 7.05
N ALA A 344 23.82 -5.54 7.41
CA ALA A 344 24.25 -6.76 8.09
C ALA A 344 23.55 -6.92 9.44
N ASP A 345 23.44 -5.85 10.22
CA ASP A 345 22.80 -5.86 11.55
C ASP A 345 21.28 -6.08 11.41
N VAL A 346 20.66 -5.53 10.36
CA VAL A 346 19.24 -5.79 10.03
C VAL A 346 19.03 -7.26 9.71
N ILE A 347 19.92 -7.89 8.93
CA ILE A 347 19.84 -9.33 8.61
C ILE A 347 19.98 -10.17 9.87
N GLU A 348 20.95 -9.85 10.73
CA GLU A 348 21.18 -10.57 11.99
C GLU A 348 19.97 -10.47 12.91
N LEU A 349 19.41 -9.26 13.08
CA LEU A 349 18.18 -9.00 13.85
C LEU A 349 17.03 -9.85 13.30
N ALA A 350 16.77 -9.75 12.00
CA ALA A 350 15.67 -10.43 11.33
C ALA A 350 15.80 -11.97 11.43
N LEU A 351 17.00 -12.51 11.22
CA LEU A 351 17.27 -13.95 11.31
C LEU A 351 17.12 -14.46 12.75
N ARG A 352 17.64 -13.71 13.73
CA ARG A 352 17.49 -14.04 15.14
C ARG A 352 16.03 -14.09 15.55
N GLU A 353 15.24 -13.05 15.21
CA GLU A 353 13.82 -13.01 15.51
C GLU A 353 13.07 -14.13 14.79
N LEU A 354 13.29 -14.35 13.48
CA LEU A 354 12.61 -15.42 12.74
C LEU A 354 12.83 -16.80 13.37
N ARG A 355 14.03 -17.11 13.87
CA ARG A 355 14.37 -18.37 14.54
C ARG A 355 13.63 -18.58 15.87
N GLU A 356 13.15 -17.52 16.50
CA GLU A 356 12.30 -17.63 17.70
C GLU A 356 10.89 -18.13 17.35
N PHE A 357 10.38 -17.80 16.14
CA PHE A 357 9.02 -18.10 15.72
C PHE A 357 8.91 -19.38 14.89
N LEU A 358 9.91 -19.66 14.07
CA LEU A 358 9.94 -20.81 13.17
C LEU A 358 11.02 -21.80 13.62
N PRO A 359 10.65 -22.88 14.34
CA PRO A 359 11.65 -23.84 14.85
C PRO A 359 12.56 -24.41 13.77
N ALA A 360 12.03 -24.72 12.58
CA ALA A 360 12.83 -25.26 11.48
C ALA A 360 13.89 -24.26 10.94
N ALA A 361 13.72 -22.96 11.16
CA ALA A 361 14.73 -21.96 10.77
C ALA A 361 15.97 -21.97 11.66
N ARG A 362 15.93 -22.66 12.83
CA ARG A 362 17.09 -22.78 13.74
C ARG A 362 18.19 -23.63 13.14
N ASP A 363 17.80 -24.72 12.49
CA ASP A 363 18.71 -25.73 11.94
C ASP A 363 18.97 -25.51 10.43
N ALA A 364 18.26 -24.58 9.81
CA ALA A 364 18.45 -24.23 8.41
C ALA A 364 19.61 -23.25 8.24
N GLN A 365 20.42 -23.50 7.20
CA GLN A 365 21.52 -22.63 6.82
C GLN A 365 20.98 -21.47 5.97
N LEU A 366 21.32 -20.24 6.34
CA LEU A 366 21.08 -19.07 5.51
C LEU A 366 22.05 -19.10 4.32
N VAL A 367 21.51 -19.19 3.11
CA VAL A 367 22.29 -19.23 1.86
C VAL A 367 22.55 -17.81 1.34
N GLN A 368 21.52 -16.96 1.39
CA GLN A 368 21.60 -15.58 0.93
C GLN A 368 20.62 -14.70 1.69
N ALA A 369 20.97 -13.42 1.82
CA ALA A 369 20.07 -12.40 2.34
C ALA A 369 20.15 -11.11 1.51
N HIS A 370 19.03 -10.38 1.41
CA HIS A 370 18.96 -9.06 0.82
C HIS A 370 18.08 -8.15 1.66
N VAL A 371 18.47 -6.88 1.80
CA VAL A 371 17.71 -5.87 2.57
C VAL A 371 17.38 -4.69 1.69
N VAL A 372 16.11 -4.37 1.64
CA VAL A 372 15.57 -3.18 0.98
C VAL A 372 15.05 -2.23 2.05
N LYS A 373 15.59 -1.03 2.10
CA LYS A 373 15.08 0.06 2.95
C LYS A 373 14.40 1.10 2.08
N GLU A 374 13.08 1.03 2.04
CA GLU A 374 12.29 2.05 1.35
C GLU A 374 12.01 3.21 2.32
N VAL A 375 12.90 4.19 2.34
CA VAL A 375 12.84 5.32 3.28
C VAL A 375 11.62 6.22 3.01
N ARG A 376 11.18 6.28 1.76
CA ARG A 376 10.01 7.05 1.31
C ARG A 376 8.86 6.13 0.90
N ALA A 377 8.59 5.09 1.70
CA ALA A 377 7.60 4.08 1.36
C ALA A 377 6.19 4.67 1.26
N THR A 378 5.78 5.42 2.29
CA THR A 378 4.49 6.10 2.37
C THR A 378 4.68 7.52 2.89
N PHE A 379 3.70 8.41 2.69
CA PHE A 379 3.61 9.56 3.56
C PHE A 379 3.15 9.09 4.96
N SER A 380 3.54 9.82 6.00
CA SER A 380 3.10 9.57 7.38
C SER A 380 1.64 9.98 7.54
N ALA A 381 0.77 9.04 7.90
CA ALA A 381 -0.67 9.26 8.08
C ALA A 381 -0.97 9.94 9.44
N ALA A 382 -0.26 11.06 9.71
CA ALA A 382 -0.31 11.78 10.97
C ALA A 382 -1.62 12.56 11.15
N THR A 383 -1.91 12.91 12.41
CA THR A 383 -3.07 13.74 12.76
C THR A 383 -3.05 15.09 12.04
N GLY A 384 -4.22 15.56 11.61
CA GLY A 384 -4.42 16.85 10.95
C GLY A 384 -3.98 16.90 9.49
N LEU A 385 -3.35 15.86 8.95
CA LEU A 385 -2.84 15.88 7.58
C LEU A 385 -3.96 15.77 6.53
N GLU A 386 -5.07 15.07 6.82
CA GLU A 386 -6.14 14.81 5.84
C GLU A 386 -6.71 16.11 5.25
N LEU A 387 -6.87 17.15 6.08
CA LEU A 387 -7.38 18.46 5.63
C LEU A 387 -6.40 19.23 4.75
N LEU A 388 -5.11 18.92 4.83
CA LEU A 388 -4.04 19.57 4.06
C LEU A 388 -3.75 18.88 2.73
N ARG A 389 -4.26 17.67 2.54
CA ARG A 389 -4.10 16.92 1.29
C ARG A 389 -4.88 17.62 0.16
N PRO A 390 -4.23 17.94 -0.99
CA PRO A 390 -4.90 18.64 -2.08
C PRO A 390 -5.93 17.75 -2.78
N GLU A 391 -6.95 18.37 -3.32
CA GLU A 391 -7.91 17.71 -4.22
C GLU A 391 -7.26 17.38 -5.57
N ALA A 392 -7.92 16.51 -6.36
CA ALA A 392 -7.49 16.20 -7.72
C ALA A 392 -7.49 17.42 -8.64
N ARG A 393 -8.48 18.30 -8.50
CA ARG A 393 -8.58 19.54 -9.28
C ARG A 393 -7.61 20.59 -8.78
N THR A 394 -6.95 21.27 -9.71
CA THR A 394 -6.09 22.42 -9.42
C THR A 394 -6.73 23.71 -9.88
N ARG A 395 -6.07 24.84 -9.64
CA ARG A 395 -6.46 26.13 -10.19
C ARG A 395 -6.22 26.27 -11.71
N PHE A 396 -5.49 25.31 -12.31
CA PHE A 396 -5.22 25.30 -13.75
C PHE A 396 -6.22 24.42 -14.47
N ALA A 397 -6.89 24.96 -15.49
CA ALA A 397 -8.03 24.33 -16.12
C ALA A 397 -7.77 22.97 -16.77
N ASN A 398 -6.52 22.70 -17.17
CA ASN A 398 -6.10 21.46 -17.84
C ASN A 398 -5.03 20.68 -17.06
N PHE A 399 -4.98 20.84 -15.72
CA PHE A 399 -3.99 20.17 -14.89
C PHE A 399 -4.62 19.61 -13.61
N THR A 400 -4.50 18.32 -13.42
CA THR A 400 -5.01 17.59 -12.25
C THR A 400 -3.91 16.83 -11.53
N LEU A 401 -4.15 16.53 -10.25
CA LEU A 401 -3.23 15.81 -9.37
C LEU A 401 -3.73 14.41 -9.06
N ALA A 402 -2.84 13.44 -9.14
CA ALA A 402 -3.00 12.08 -8.64
C ALA A 402 -1.81 11.72 -7.73
N GLY A 403 -1.97 10.67 -6.96
CA GLY A 403 -0.99 10.19 -6.00
C GLY A 403 -1.65 9.94 -4.65
N ASP A 404 -1.14 8.95 -3.93
CA ASP A 404 -1.63 8.58 -2.60
C ASP A 404 -1.64 9.76 -1.60
N TRP A 405 -0.82 10.77 -1.81
CA TRP A 405 -0.71 11.99 -1.01
C TRP A 405 -1.83 13.03 -1.28
N THR A 406 -2.61 12.89 -2.36
CA THR A 406 -3.80 13.71 -2.62
C THR A 406 -5.00 13.20 -1.81
N ARG A 407 -6.06 14.00 -1.68
CA ARG A 407 -7.26 13.66 -0.89
C ARG A 407 -8.08 12.57 -1.58
N SER A 408 -7.61 11.32 -1.45
CA SER A 408 -8.28 10.13 -1.98
C SER A 408 -9.37 9.58 -1.06
N GLY A 409 -9.42 10.03 0.20
CA GLY A 409 -10.23 9.45 1.27
C GLY A 409 -9.63 8.17 1.87
N TRP A 410 -8.40 7.80 1.45
CA TRP A 410 -7.66 6.64 1.93
C TRP A 410 -6.24 7.05 2.36
N PRO A 411 -5.62 6.31 3.28
CA PRO A 411 -4.21 6.53 3.64
C PRO A 411 -3.27 6.18 2.48
N ALA A 412 -1.96 6.31 2.70
CA ALA A 412 -0.91 5.95 1.74
C ALA A 412 -0.87 4.44 1.49
N THR A 413 -1.73 3.95 0.64
CA THR A 413 -1.89 2.55 0.25
C THR A 413 -1.99 2.42 -1.27
N MET A 414 -1.85 1.20 -1.80
CA MET A 414 -2.10 0.94 -3.21
C MET A 414 -3.54 1.32 -3.61
N GLU A 415 -4.53 1.03 -2.77
CA GLU A 415 -5.92 1.46 -2.98
C GLU A 415 -6.03 2.97 -3.02
N GLY A 416 -5.41 3.69 -2.05
CA GLY A 416 -5.40 5.15 -2.03
C GLY A 416 -4.78 5.77 -3.29
N ALA A 417 -3.72 5.15 -3.82
CA ALA A 417 -3.09 5.57 -5.06
C ALA A 417 -4.01 5.40 -6.27
N VAL A 418 -4.63 4.23 -6.43
CA VAL A 418 -5.57 3.95 -7.53
C VAL A 418 -6.78 4.88 -7.46
N ARG A 419 -7.40 5.04 -6.29
CA ARG A 419 -8.50 5.99 -6.06
C ARG A 419 -8.15 7.41 -6.48
N SER A 420 -6.95 7.87 -6.13
CA SER A 420 -6.48 9.19 -6.54
C SER A 420 -6.35 9.32 -8.06
N GLY A 421 -5.88 8.25 -8.71
CA GLY A 421 -5.80 8.16 -10.18
C GLY A 421 -7.17 8.24 -10.83
N TYR A 422 -8.17 7.53 -10.29
CA TYR A 422 -9.55 7.59 -10.80
C TYR A 422 -10.18 8.96 -10.58
N LYS A 423 -10.03 9.58 -9.40
CA LYS A 423 -10.48 10.96 -9.16
C LYS A 423 -9.85 11.96 -10.14
N ALA A 424 -8.57 11.81 -10.42
CA ALA A 424 -7.88 12.67 -11.40
C ALA A 424 -8.38 12.43 -12.83
N ALA A 425 -8.66 11.17 -13.18
CA ALA A 425 -9.24 10.82 -14.49
C ALA A 425 -10.66 11.37 -14.66
N GLU A 426 -11.53 11.28 -13.64
CA GLU A 426 -12.87 11.90 -13.64
C GLU A 426 -12.79 13.41 -13.82
N ALA A 427 -11.89 14.07 -13.08
CA ALA A 427 -11.70 15.52 -13.20
C ALA A 427 -11.16 15.94 -14.58
N ALA A 428 -10.27 15.11 -15.18
CA ALA A 428 -9.77 15.33 -16.53
C ALA A 428 -10.87 15.13 -17.60
N ALA A 429 -11.64 14.06 -17.49
CA ALA A 429 -12.76 13.76 -18.40
C ALA A 429 -13.81 14.87 -18.39
N GLU A 430 -14.14 15.39 -17.20
CA GLU A 430 -15.05 16.53 -17.08
C GLU A 430 -14.48 17.81 -17.70
N ALA A 431 -13.19 18.12 -17.45
CA ALA A 431 -12.53 19.28 -18.06
C ALA A 431 -12.44 19.19 -19.59
N LEU A 432 -12.44 17.99 -20.14
CA LEU A 432 -12.46 17.71 -21.59
C LEU A 432 -13.88 17.68 -22.18
N GLY A 433 -14.92 17.93 -21.36
CA GLY A 433 -16.33 17.91 -21.80
C GLY A 433 -16.90 16.51 -22.04
N GLN A 434 -16.26 15.47 -21.52
CA GLN A 434 -16.68 14.07 -21.62
C GLN A 434 -16.69 13.42 -20.23
N PRO A 435 -17.57 13.88 -19.30
CA PRO A 435 -17.60 13.39 -17.94
C PRO A 435 -17.88 11.87 -17.88
N ASP A 436 -17.12 11.16 -17.07
CA ASP A 436 -17.25 9.72 -16.83
C ASP A 436 -16.95 9.40 -15.38
N HIS A 437 -17.37 8.21 -14.89
CA HIS A 437 -17.20 7.76 -13.52
C HIS A 437 -16.37 6.49 -13.44
N TYR A 438 -15.25 6.57 -12.73
CA TYR A 438 -14.31 5.47 -12.55
C TYR A 438 -14.20 5.01 -11.10
N LEU A 439 -14.38 5.95 -10.16
CA LEU A 439 -14.24 5.67 -8.74
C LEU A 439 -15.38 4.80 -8.22
N LEU A 440 -15.08 3.58 -7.82
CA LEU A 440 -16.05 2.72 -7.15
C LEU A 440 -16.23 3.13 -5.69
N PRO A 441 -17.48 3.07 -5.16
CA PRO A 441 -17.74 3.35 -3.76
C PRO A 441 -17.08 2.30 -2.85
N ASP A 442 -16.80 2.69 -1.61
CA ASP A 442 -16.38 1.75 -0.59
C ASP A 442 -17.47 0.69 -0.34
N ILE A 443 -17.07 -0.50 0.10
CA ILE A 443 -18.01 -1.53 0.52
C ILE A 443 -18.83 -1.04 1.73
N ALA A 444 -20.16 -1.27 1.70
CA ALA A 444 -21.10 -0.80 2.71
C ALA A 444 -21.41 -1.89 3.76
#